data_2aae9530f1878329b5732e363405e3c1
#
_entry.id   2aae9530f1878329b5732e363405e3c1
#
_cell.length_a   1.000
_cell.length_b   1.000
_cell.length_c   1.000
_cell.angle_alpha   90.00
_cell.angle_beta   90.00
_cell.angle_gamma   90.00
#
_symmetry.space_group_name_H-M   'P 1'
#
loop_
_entity.id
_entity.type
_entity.pdbx_description
1 polymer ?
#
loop_
_entity_poly.entity_id
_entity_poly.type
_entity_poly.pdbx_seq_one_letter_code
_entity_poly.pdbx_strand_id
1 'polypeptide(L)'
;MAGQRLYGGKVIRYPLFPFDTDSRSESCQMDIFISGVYEAADHVPGSHVYLTVLSGTVEVTCGGEVFRLESRDCLSLPGQAERQYVNVGNTTVRLLEWIVYRKNG
;
A
#
# COMPACT_ATOMS: atom_id res chain seq x y z
N MET A 1 -1.59 8.49 16.98
CA MET A 1 -0.38 8.06 16.25
C MET A 1 -0.09 9.06 15.14
N ALA A 2 1.15 9.50 15.03
CA ALA A 2 1.52 10.46 13.99
C ALA A 2 1.66 9.77 12.65
N GLY A 3 0.98 10.28 11.63
CA GLY A 3 1.14 9.82 10.27
C GLY A 3 2.34 10.48 9.59
N GLN A 4 2.92 9.80 8.62
CA GLN A 4 4.01 10.33 7.81
C GLN A 4 3.44 10.87 6.49
N ARG A 5 3.66 12.17 6.25
CA ARG A 5 3.27 12.80 4.98
C ARG A 5 4.33 12.56 3.92
N LEU A 6 3.87 12.19 2.73
CA LEU A 6 4.72 11.88 1.60
C LEU A 6 4.20 12.61 0.35
N TYR A 7 5.09 12.78 -0.64
CA TYR A 7 4.72 13.28 -1.97
C TYR A 7 3.94 14.59 -1.93
N GLY A 8 4.51 15.62 -1.30
CA GLY A 8 3.91 16.94 -1.24
C GLY A 8 2.66 17.00 -0.36
N GLY A 9 2.52 16.08 0.58
CA GLY A 9 1.38 16.02 1.48
C GLY A 9 0.16 15.31 0.94
N LYS A 10 0.27 14.69 -0.24
CA LYS A 10 -0.86 13.98 -0.84
C LYS A 10 -1.01 12.54 -0.39
N VAL A 11 -0.06 12.03 0.37
CA VAL A 11 -0.11 10.68 0.94
C VAL A 11 0.26 10.76 2.41
N ILE A 12 -0.53 10.12 3.26
CA ILE A 12 -0.19 9.97 4.68
C ILE A 12 -0.19 8.48 4.99
N ARG A 13 0.91 8.00 5.58
CA ARG A 13 1.01 6.64 6.08
C ARG A 13 0.92 6.65 7.60
N TYR A 14 0.03 5.83 8.13
CA TYR A 14 -0.15 5.63 9.57
C TYR A 14 0.32 4.22 9.92
N PRO A 15 1.49 4.05 10.54
CA PRO A 15 1.92 2.71 10.97
C PRO A 15 0.89 2.12 11.94
N LEU A 16 0.43 0.91 11.66
CA LEU A 16 -0.48 0.18 12.56
C LEU A 16 0.32 -0.79 13.41
N PHE A 17 1.04 -1.69 12.74
CA PHE A 17 1.95 -2.61 13.41
C PHE A 17 3.32 -2.47 12.75
N PRO A 18 4.33 -1.99 13.49
CA PRO A 18 5.68 -1.90 12.94
C PRO A 18 6.23 -3.31 12.68
N PHE A 19 7.34 -3.39 11.95
CA PHE A 19 7.93 -4.68 11.63
C PHE A 19 8.16 -5.51 12.89
N ASP A 20 7.63 -6.73 12.87
CA ASP A 20 7.76 -7.68 13.95
C ASP A 20 8.60 -8.86 13.48
N THR A 21 9.65 -9.19 14.22
CA THR A 21 10.56 -10.27 13.84
C THR A 21 9.93 -11.65 13.95
N ASP A 22 8.94 -11.81 14.82
CA ASP A 22 8.25 -13.11 14.97
C ASP A 22 7.30 -13.39 13.82
N SER A 23 6.42 -12.45 13.52
CA SER A 23 5.49 -12.58 12.40
C SER A 23 6.12 -12.25 11.05
N ARG A 24 7.26 -11.57 11.06
CA ARG A 24 7.95 -11.09 9.88
C ARG A 24 7.02 -10.29 8.98
N SER A 25 6.30 -9.36 9.59
CA SER A 25 5.30 -8.56 8.89
C SER A 25 5.23 -7.16 9.47
N GLU A 26 4.67 -6.26 8.68
CA GLU A 26 4.35 -4.90 9.09
C GLU A 26 3.08 -4.46 8.40
N SER A 27 2.39 -3.50 8.98
CA SER A 27 1.17 -2.97 8.37
C SER A 27 1.01 -1.50 8.62
N CYS A 28 0.31 -0.85 7.69
CA CYS A 28 -0.04 0.55 7.81
C CYS A 28 -1.41 0.83 7.22
N GLN A 29 -2.01 1.92 7.66
CA GLN A 29 -3.11 2.54 6.94
C GLN A 29 -2.52 3.65 6.08
N MET A 30 -3.03 3.79 4.87
CA MET A 30 -2.58 4.82 3.96
C MET A 30 -3.78 5.63 3.48
N ASP A 31 -3.66 6.96 3.57
CA ASP A 31 -4.62 7.88 2.99
C ASP A 31 -3.95 8.53 1.79
N ILE A 32 -4.59 8.41 0.63
CA ILE A 32 -4.11 9.02 -0.61
C ILE A 32 -5.16 10.04 -1.03
N PHE A 33 -4.79 11.33 -0.99
CA PHE A 33 -5.71 12.41 -1.33
C PHE A 33 -5.95 12.47 -2.82
N ILE A 34 -6.92 13.27 -3.25
CA ILE A 34 -7.29 13.39 -4.66
C ILE A 34 -6.04 13.70 -5.48
N SER A 35 -5.87 12.99 -6.59
CA SER A 35 -4.72 13.02 -7.50
C SER A 35 -3.38 12.64 -6.86
N GLY A 36 -3.40 12.11 -5.65
CA GLY A 36 -2.19 11.63 -4.99
C GLY A 36 -1.70 10.32 -5.59
N VAL A 37 -0.38 10.11 -5.49
CA VAL A 37 0.31 8.92 -5.98
C VAL A 37 1.28 8.45 -4.92
N TYR A 38 1.21 7.18 -4.59
CA TYR A 38 2.20 6.52 -3.73
C TYR A 38 3.05 5.58 -4.57
N GLU A 39 4.36 5.74 -4.50
CA GLU A 39 5.31 4.83 -5.12
C GLU A 39 6.04 4.08 -4.02
N ALA A 40 5.96 2.75 -4.07
CA ALA A 40 6.65 1.93 -3.08
C ALA A 40 8.16 1.99 -3.31
N ALA A 41 8.90 2.29 -2.24
CA ALA A 41 10.36 2.42 -2.33
C ALA A 41 11.07 1.08 -2.16
N ASP A 42 10.45 0.15 -1.45
CA ASP A 42 11.07 -1.12 -1.10
C ASP A 42 10.60 -2.23 -2.02
N HIS A 43 11.56 -2.95 -2.58
CA HIS A 43 11.30 -4.08 -3.48
C HIS A 43 12.03 -5.30 -2.93
N VAL A 44 11.52 -5.83 -1.82
CA VAL A 44 12.20 -6.90 -1.08
C VAL A 44 11.87 -8.26 -1.67
N PRO A 45 12.87 -9.01 -2.15
CA PRO A 45 12.62 -10.37 -2.64
C PRO A 45 11.99 -11.25 -1.57
N GLY A 46 10.98 -12.04 -1.97
CA GLY A 46 10.27 -12.94 -1.08
C GLY A 46 9.21 -12.26 -0.23
N SER A 47 9.06 -10.94 -0.30
CA SER A 47 7.98 -10.26 0.41
C SER A 47 6.67 -10.36 -0.39
N HIS A 48 5.56 -10.24 0.33
CA HIS A 48 4.24 -10.26 -0.27
C HIS A 48 3.39 -9.15 0.35
N VAL A 49 2.61 -8.48 -0.50
CA VAL A 49 1.82 -7.31 -0.10
C VAL A 49 0.34 -7.64 -0.23
N TYR A 50 -0.40 -7.33 0.83
CA TYR A 50 -1.85 -7.49 0.86
C TYR A 50 -2.47 -6.11 1.03
N LEU A 51 -3.40 -5.77 0.14
CA LEU A 51 -4.10 -4.48 0.16
C LEU A 51 -5.59 -4.71 0.37
N THR A 52 -6.19 -3.85 1.18
CA THR A 52 -7.64 -3.79 1.34
C THR A 52 -8.06 -2.34 1.25
N VAL A 53 -8.94 -2.01 0.32
CA VAL A 53 -9.46 -0.64 0.17
C VAL A 53 -10.64 -0.46 1.11
N LEU A 54 -10.57 0.55 1.96
CA LEU A 54 -11.66 0.90 2.87
C LEU A 54 -12.61 1.91 2.25
N SER A 55 -12.09 2.87 1.49
CA SER A 55 -12.91 3.87 0.81
C SER A 55 -12.15 4.46 -0.38
N GLY A 56 -12.90 4.99 -1.34
CA GLY A 56 -12.36 5.62 -2.53
C GLY A 56 -12.08 4.62 -3.65
N THR A 57 -11.48 5.13 -4.73
CA THR A 57 -11.11 4.34 -5.90
C THR A 57 -9.63 4.53 -6.19
N VAL A 58 -8.88 3.45 -6.25
CA VAL A 58 -7.45 3.47 -6.45
C VAL A 58 -7.06 2.55 -7.60
N GLU A 59 -6.11 3.01 -8.44
CA GLU A 59 -5.47 2.14 -9.42
C GLU A 59 -4.11 1.72 -8.88
N VAL A 60 -3.90 0.41 -8.84
CA VAL A 60 -2.65 -0.20 -8.41
C VAL A 60 -1.94 -0.71 -9.64
N THR A 61 -0.75 -0.20 -9.89
CA THR A 61 0.13 -0.69 -10.96
C THR A 61 1.23 -1.52 -10.32
N CYS A 62 1.39 -2.74 -10.81
CA CYS A 62 2.41 -3.65 -10.29
C CYS A 62 2.97 -4.47 -11.45
N GLY A 63 4.27 -4.34 -11.70
CA GLY A 63 4.94 -5.11 -12.75
C GLY A 63 4.33 -4.95 -14.13
N GLY A 64 3.81 -3.77 -14.45
CA GLY A 64 3.18 -3.48 -15.74
C GLY A 64 1.70 -3.81 -15.81
N GLU A 65 1.13 -4.43 -14.79
CA GLU A 65 -0.31 -4.68 -14.73
C GLU A 65 -1.00 -3.59 -13.91
N VAL A 66 -2.23 -3.24 -14.30
CA VAL A 66 -3.03 -2.22 -13.63
C VAL A 66 -4.29 -2.85 -13.08
N PHE A 67 -4.56 -2.62 -11.80
CA PHE A 67 -5.75 -3.11 -11.11
C PHE A 67 -6.53 -1.93 -10.56
N ARG A 68 -7.81 -1.84 -10.90
CA ARG A 68 -8.69 -0.82 -10.34
C ARG A 68 -9.44 -1.41 -9.16
N LEU A 69 -9.25 -0.81 -7.99
CA LEU A 69 -9.86 -1.27 -6.75
C LEU A 69 -10.81 -0.22 -6.20
N GLU A 70 -11.96 -0.68 -5.74
CA GLU A 70 -12.95 0.15 -5.09
C GLU A 70 -13.14 -0.32 -3.64
N SER A 71 -14.01 0.37 -2.91
CA SER A 71 -14.26 0.05 -1.50
C SER A 71 -14.56 -1.43 -1.31
N ARG A 72 -13.86 -2.05 -0.36
CA ARG A 72 -13.92 -3.46 0.03
C ARG A 72 -13.18 -4.42 -0.91
N ASP A 73 -12.58 -3.92 -1.98
CA ASP A 73 -11.75 -4.77 -2.81
C ASP A 73 -10.43 -5.06 -2.12
N CYS A 74 -9.93 -6.27 -2.34
CA CYS A 74 -8.66 -6.73 -1.83
C CYS A 74 -7.77 -7.19 -2.98
N LEU A 75 -6.46 -7.03 -2.81
CA LEU A 75 -5.49 -7.42 -3.81
C LEU A 75 -4.23 -7.92 -3.13
N SER A 76 -3.64 -8.96 -3.68
CA SER A 76 -2.39 -9.49 -3.17
C SER A 76 -1.34 -9.42 -4.28
N LEU A 77 -0.15 -8.95 -3.94
CA LEU A 77 0.92 -8.63 -4.89
C LEU A 77 2.26 -9.14 -4.39
N PRO A 78 3.17 -9.49 -5.33
CA PRO A 78 4.56 -9.73 -4.93
C PRO A 78 5.21 -8.40 -4.51
N GLY A 79 5.89 -8.40 -3.37
CA GLY A 79 6.54 -7.18 -2.86
C GLY A 79 7.82 -6.81 -3.60
N GLN A 80 8.38 -7.74 -4.38
CA GLN A 80 9.58 -7.50 -5.17
C GLN A 80 9.33 -6.62 -6.39
N ALA A 81 8.10 -6.63 -6.92
CA ALA A 81 7.78 -5.86 -8.12
C ALA A 81 7.59 -4.38 -7.79
N GLU A 82 7.93 -3.52 -8.74
CA GLU A 82 7.60 -2.09 -8.62
C GLU A 82 6.09 -1.92 -8.54
N ARG A 83 5.65 -1.08 -7.62
CA ARG A 83 4.22 -0.84 -7.46
C ARG A 83 3.92 0.62 -7.14
N GLN A 84 2.77 1.06 -7.60
CA GLN A 84 2.31 2.42 -7.49
C GLN A 84 0.80 2.42 -7.22
N TYR A 85 0.37 3.26 -6.30
CA TYR A 85 -1.05 3.41 -5.97
C TYR A 85 -1.48 4.83 -6.33
N VAL A 86 -2.47 4.97 -7.20
CA VAL A 86 -2.93 6.26 -7.71
C VAL A 86 -4.40 6.45 -7.34
N ASN A 87 -4.71 7.56 -6.69
CA ASN A 87 -6.10 7.93 -6.45
C ASN A 87 -6.70 8.44 -7.76
N VAL A 88 -7.61 7.67 -8.33
CA VAL A 88 -8.29 8.02 -9.59
C VAL A 88 -9.74 8.44 -9.38
N GLY A 89 -10.15 8.56 -8.13
CA GLY A 89 -11.51 8.99 -7.79
C GLY A 89 -11.58 10.46 -7.41
N ASN A 90 -12.71 10.83 -6.83
CA ASN A 90 -12.98 12.21 -6.41
C ASN A 90 -13.11 12.34 -4.89
N THR A 91 -12.68 11.35 -4.15
CA THR A 91 -12.61 11.36 -2.68
C THR A 91 -11.27 10.79 -2.26
N THR A 92 -10.92 10.98 -0.98
CA THR A 92 -9.70 10.39 -0.44
C THR A 92 -9.78 8.87 -0.48
N VAL A 93 -8.71 8.22 -0.95
CA VAL A 93 -8.55 6.77 -0.84
C VAL A 93 -8.01 6.46 0.55
N ARG A 94 -8.64 5.51 1.22
CA ARG A 94 -8.13 4.95 2.46
C ARG A 94 -7.97 3.46 2.27
N LEU A 95 -6.75 2.96 2.50
CA LEU A 95 -6.46 1.54 2.34
C LEU A 95 -5.59 1.04 3.49
N LEU A 96 -5.62 -0.27 3.67
CA LEU A 96 -4.70 -0.96 4.56
C LEU A 96 -3.69 -1.73 3.73
N GLU A 97 -2.42 -1.63 4.10
CA GLU A 97 -1.34 -2.37 3.46
C GLU A 97 -0.66 -3.24 4.50
N TRP A 98 -0.54 -4.51 4.20
CA TRP A 98 0.15 -5.49 5.04
C TRP A 98 1.25 -6.12 4.22
N ILE A 99 2.48 -6.08 4.73
CA ILE A 99 3.64 -6.66 4.05
C ILE A 99 4.17 -7.81 4.90
N VAL A 100 4.29 -8.98 4.26
CA VAL A 100 4.81 -10.18 4.91
C VAL A 100 6.14 -10.51 4.24
N TYR A 101 7.18 -10.73 5.06
CA TYR A 101 8.52 -11.02 4.59
C TYR A 101 8.82 -12.49 4.83
N ARG A 102 9.09 -13.23 3.77
CA ARG A 102 9.42 -14.65 3.90
C ARG A 102 10.82 -14.82 4.44
N LYS A 103 10.98 -15.85 5.26
CA LYS A 103 12.30 -16.24 5.73
C LYS A 103 13.03 -16.94 4.59
N ASN A 104 14.20 -16.41 4.24
CA ASN A 104 15.11 -17.08 3.32
C ASN A 104 15.83 -18.18 4.10
N GLY A 105 15.53 -19.41 3.74
CA GLY A 105 16.17 -20.49 4.47
C GLY A 105 16.56 -21.62 3.60
#